data_dcaf35f265198f7b18429056b144dc47
#
_entry.id   dcaf35f265198f7b18429056b144dc47
#
_cell.length_a   1.000
_cell.length_b   1.000
_cell.length_c   1.000
_cell.angle_alpha   90.00
_cell.angle_beta   90.00
_cell.angle_gamma   90.00
#
_symmetry.space_group_name_H-M   'P 1'
#
loop_
_entity.id
_entity.type
_entity.pdbx_description
1 polymer ?
#
loop_
_entity_poly.entity_id
_entity_poly.type
_entity_poly.pdbx_seq_one_letter_code
_entity_poly.pdbx_strand_id
1 'polypeptide(L)'
;MSKKAICAPQALNEAGDYGSSFSRGLRIDLNGLTILLISGTASIDDAGRTVHVGDFRAQCRRTYENITALLAAEGASWKDIVRTSCYLRDIERDYAAFNEERTDFFRRQGLNPLPASTGIQAILCRPDLLIEMEAIAMFIPSKEE
;
A
#
# COMPACT_ATOMS: atom_id res chain seq x y z
N MET A 1 -5.64 -24.40 0.06
CA MET A 1 -5.32 -22.97 -0.14
C MET A 1 -6.55 -22.25 -0.66
N SER A 2 -6.88 -21.13 -0.08
CA SER A 2 -7.95 -20.26 -0.58
C SER A 2 -7.38 -18.89 -0.93
N LYS A 3 -8.05 -18.17 -1.83
CA LYS A 3 -7.68 -16.80 -2.17
C LYS A 3 -8.95 -15.96 -2.39
N LYS A 4 -8.85 -14.69 -2.00
CA LYS A 4 -9.96 -13.74 -2.03
C LYS A 4 -9.43 -12.34 -2.38
N ALA A 5 -10.18 -11.60 -3.20
CA ALA A 5 -9.86 -10.20 -3.48
C ALA A 5 -10.07 -9.35 -2.22
N ILE A 6 -9.18 -8.38 -2.01
CA ILE A 6 -9.26 -7.39 -0.95
C ILE A 6 -9.80 -6.08 -1.53
N CYS A 7 -10.73 -5.45 -0.84
CA CYS A 7 -11.24 -4.14 -1.20
C CYS A 7 -11.46 -3.27 0.04
N ALA A 8 -11.31 -1.98 -0.14
CA ALA A 8 -11.54 -0.96 0.88
C ALA A 8 -12.24 0.24 0.24
N PRO A 9 -13.52 0.09 -0.16
CA PRO A 9 -14.20 1.07 -1.02
C PRO A 9 -14.39 2.45 -0.37
N GLN A 10 -14.28 2.54 0.95
CA GLN A 10 -14.31 3.82 1.66
C GLN A 10 -13.02 4.65 1.46
N ALA A 11 -11.92 4.01 1.02
CA ALA A 11 -10.63 4.67 0.85
C ALA A 11 -10.24 4.82 -0.61
N LEU A 12 -10.46 3.79 -1.42
CA LEU A 12 -10.09 3.78 -2.84
C LEU A 12 -11.07 2.91 -3.64
N ASN A 13 -11.31 3.30 -4.90
CA ASN A 13 -12.21 2.56 -5.78
C ASN A 13 -11.58 1.25 -6.27
N GLU A 14 -12.40 0.41 -6.91
CA GLU A 14 -11.91 -0.80 -7.58
C GLU A 14 -11.26 -0.46 -8.93
N ALA A 15 -10.23 -1.23 -9.31
CA ALA A 15 -9.52 -1.01 -10.56
C ALA A 15 -10.39 -1.23 -11.79
N GLY A 16 -11.40 -2.08 -11.71
CA GLY A 16 -12.38 -2.31 -12.77
C GLY A 16 -13.17 -1.06 -13.16
N ASP A 17 -13.33 -0.11 -12.24
CA ASP A 17 -14.09 1.12 -12.49
C ASP A 17 -13.42 2.02 -13.55
N TYR A 18 -12.12 1.88 -13.79
CA TYR A 18 -11.41 2.60 -14.83
C TYR A 18 -10.80 1.66 -15.88
N GLY A 19 -11.36 0.45 -16.01
CA GLY A 19 -11.02 -0.49 -17.08
C GLY A 19 -9.77 -1.32 -16.85
N SER A 20 -9.22 -1.34 -15.65
CA SER A 20 -8.07 -2.17 -15.32
C SER A 20 -8.48 -3.52 -14.75
N SER A 21 -7.69 -4.54 -15.03
CA SER A 21 -8.02 -5.93 -14.68
C SER A 21 -7.10 -6.43 -13.57
N PHE A 22 -7.27 -5.88 -12.36
CA PHE A 22 -6.57 -6.36 -11.16
C PHE A 22 -7.39 -6.06 -9.90
N SER A 23 -7.11 -6.81 -8.83
CA SER A 23 -7.66 -6.55 -7.50
C SER A 23 -6.76 -5.58 -6.74
N ARG A 24 -7.32 -4.78 -5.85
CA ARG A 24 -6.54 -3.88 -4.98
C ARG A 24 -5.59 -4.65 -4.06
N GLY A 25 -5.91 -5.87 -3.77
CA GLY A 25 -5.07 -6.80 -3.05
C GLY A 25 -5.65 -8.20 -3.15
N LEU A 26 -4.85 -9.18 -2.76
CA LEU A 26 -5.25 -10.58 -2.74
C LEU A 26 -4.89 -11.19 -1.40
N ARG A 27 -5.87 -11.80 -0.74
CA ARG A 27 -5.66 -12.58 0.48
C ARG A 27 -5.48 -14.04 0.11
N ILE A 28 -4.44 -14.67 0.63
CA ILE A 28 -4.16 -16.10 0.49
C ILE A 28 -4.12 -16.72 1.88
N ASP A 29 -4.92 -17.77 2.11
CA ASP A 29 -4.86 -18.56 3.34
C ASP A 29 -4.30 -19.94 3.01
N LEU A 30 -3.24 -20.32 3.70
CA LEU A 30 -2.52 -21.58 3.49
C LEU A 30 -2.04 -22.13 4.83
N ASN A 31 -2.59 -23.27 5.25
CA ASN A 31 -2.15 -23.99 6.45
C ASN A 31 -2.04 -23.10 7.71
N GLY A 32 -3.03 -22.24 7.95
CA GLY A 32 -3.05 -21.35 9.10
C GLY A 32 -2.26 -20.05 8.94
N LEU A 33 -1.53 -19.88 7.84
CA LEU A 33 -0.85 -18.65 7.50
C LEU A 33 -1.70 -17.83 6.54
N THR A 34 -1.84 -16.54 6.81
CA THR A 34 -2.46 -15.58 5.89
C THR A 34 -1.39 -14.71 5.25
N ILE A 35 -1.46 -14.58 3.94
CA ILE A 35 -0.60 -13.70 3.14
C ILE A 35 -1.51 -12.68 2.45
N LEU A 36 -1.16 -11.41 2.56
CA LEU A 36 -1.82 -10.35 1.80
C LEU A 36 -0.83 -9.79 0.77
N LEU A 37 -1.22 -9.86 -0.49
CA LEU A 37 -0.49 -9.21 -1.58
C LEU A 37 -1.25 -7.92 -1.90
N ILE A 38 -0.65 -6.78 -1.57
CA ILE A 38 -1.23 -5.47 -1.83
C ILE A 38 -0.69 -4.97 -3.16
N SER A 39 -1.58 -4.76 -4.12
CA SER A 39 -1.25 -4.24 -5.45
C SER A 39 -0.63 -2.85 -5.38
N GLY A 40 -0.01 -2.42 -6.45
CA GLY A 40 0.46 -1.04 -6.59
C GLY A 40 -0.64 -0.07 -6.19
N THR A 41 -0.38 0.72 -5.16
CA THR A 41 -1.32 1.62 -4.50
C THR A 41 -0.73 3.02 -4.50
N ALA A 42 -1.56 4.01 -4.74
CA ALA A 42 -1.12 5.39 -4.92
C ALA A 42 -2.09 6.37 -4.26
N SER A 43 -1.84 7.65 -4.45
CA SER A 43 -2.63 8.74 -3.88
C SER A 43 -3.92 8.95 -4.68
N ILE A 44 -4.89 8.09 -4.45
CA ILE A 44 -6.23 8.17 -5.07
C ILE A 44 -7.30 8.15 -3.99
N ASP A 45 -8.47 8.72 -4.31
CA ASP A 45 -9.63 8.73 -3.42
C ASP A 45 -10.62 7.59 -3.75
N ASP A 46 -11.75 7.56 -3.03
CA ASP A 46 -12.81 6.58 -3.20
C ASP A 46 -13.55 6.67 -4.55
N ALA A 47 -13.43 7.80 -5.25
CA ALA A 47 -13.93 7.96 -6.61
C ALA A 47 -12.87 7.62 -7.68
N GLY A 48 -11.66 7.19 -7.27
CA GLY A 48 -10.57 6.83 -8.17
C GLY A 48 -9.82 8.01 -8.75
N ARG A 49 -9.99 9.22 -8.20
CA ARG A 49 -9.28 10.41 -8.65
C ARG A 49 -7.95 10.55 -7.93
N THR A 50 -6.93 11.01 -8.63
CA THR A 50 -5.66 11.39 -8.01
C THR A 50 -5.89 12.58 -7.07
N VAL A 51 -5.43 12.46 -5.83
CA VAL A 51 -5.49 13.55 -4.84
C VAL A 51 -4.09 14.00 -4.47
N HIS A 52 -3.97 15.25 -4.00
CA HIS A 52 -2.69 15.88 -3.64
C HIS A 52 -1.73 16.02 -4.85
N VAL A 53 -2.28 16.40 -5.99
CA VAL A 53 -1.49 16.65 -7.21
C VAL A 53 -0.39 17.67 -6.92
N GLY A 54 0.86 17.34 -7.30
CA GLY A 54 2.02 18.21 -7.10
C GLY A 54 2.62 18.20 -5.68
N ASP A 55 2.02 17.49 -4.74
CA ASP A 55 2.48 17.43 -3.35
C ASP A 55 2.96 16.01 -3.01
N PHE A 56 4.29 15.78 -3.15
CA PHE A 56 4.89 14.46 -2.93
C PHE A 56 4.63 13.92 -1.51
N ARG A 57 4.85 14.75 -0.50
CA ARG A 57 4.69 14.30 0.90
C ARG A 57 3.22 13.93 1.21
N ALA A 58 2.28 14.72 0.74
CA ALA A 58 0.87 14.41 0.91
C ALA A 58 0.47 13.15 0.13
N GLN A 59 1.03 12.92 -1.05
CA GLN A 59 0.82 11.68 -1.79
C GLN A 59 1.40 10.47 -1.04
N CYS A 60 2.56 10.59 -0.40
CA CYS A 60 3.10 9.53 0.47
C CYS A 60 2.12 9.16 1.57
N ARG A 61 1.62 10.15 2.29
CA ARG A 61 0.68 9.95 3.41
C ARG A 61 -0.61 9.31 2.93
N ARG A 62 -1.16 9.77 1.83
CA ARG A 62 -2.39 9.19 1.27
C ARG A 62 -2.18 7.75 0.83
N THR A 63 -1.03 7.43 0.23
CA THR A 63 -0.68 6.06 -0.16
C THR A 63 -0.62 5.15 1.06
N TYR A 64 0.01 5.59 2.16
CA TYR A 64 0.02 4.84 3.42
C TYR A 64 -1.39 4.65 3.98
N GLU A 65 -2.23 5.67 3.94
CA GLU A 65 -3.64 5.57 4.39
C GLU A 65 -4.41 4.53 3.57
N ASN A 66 -4.25 4.52 2.25
CA ASN A 66 -4.91 3.56 1.38
C ASN A 66 -4.46 2.12 1.66
N ILE A 67 -3.16 1.89 1.85
CA ILE A 67 -2.63 0.56 2.23
C ILE A 67 -3.15 0.16 3.62
N THR A 68 -3.17 1.10 4.57
CA THR A 68 -3.72 0.85 5.91
C THR A 68 -5.17 0.37 5.85
N ALA A 69 -5.99 0.99 4.99
CA ALA A 69 -7.38 0.61 4.82
C ALA A 69 -7.51 -0.81 4.22
N LEU A 70 -6.67 -1.16 3.24
CA LEU A 70 -6.66 -2.50 2.66
C LEU A 70 -6.22 -3.55 3.68
N LEU A 71 -5.22 -3.26 4.50
CA LEU A 71 -4.80 -4.16 5.59
C LEU A 71 -5.93 -4.35 6.61
N ALA A 72 -6.53 -3.26 7.05
CA ALA A 72 -7.60 -3.28 8.05
C ALA A 72 -8.83 -4.07 7.57
N ALA A 73 -9.14 -4.05 6.29
CA ALA A 73 -10.23 -4.83 5.70
C ALA A 73 -10.07 -6.34 5.93
N GLU A 74 -8.84 -6.81 6.15
CA GLU A 74 -8.51 -8.21 6.37
C GLU A 74 -7.97 -8.48 7.79
N GLY A 75 -8.17 -7.55 8.72
CA GLY A 75 -7.74 -7.72 10.11
C GLY A 75 -6.24 -7.62 10.33
N ALA A 76 -5.52 -7.04 9.38
CA ALA A 76 -4.07 -6.87 9.44
C ALA A 76 -3.70 -5.42 9.77
N SER A 77 -2.44 -5.23 10.11
CA SER A 77 -1.84 -3.91 10.35
C SER A 77 -0.45 -3.83 9.72
N TRP A 78 0.18 -2.65 9.80
CA TRP A 78 1.54 -2.48 9.33
C TRP A 78 2.55 -3.37 10.04
N LYS A 79 2.26 -3.84 11.24
CA LYS A 79 3.11 -4.80 11.95
C LYS A 79 3.21 -6.15 11.23
N ASP A 80 2.25 -6.46 10.37
CA ASP A 80 2.23 -7.68 9.57
C ASP A 80 2.96 -7.53 8.23
N ILE A 81 3.32 -6.30 7.84
CA ILE A 81 4.04 -6.04 6.59
C ILE A 81 5.46 -6.59 6.70
N VAL A 82 5.84 -7.41 5.72
CA VAL A 82 7.18 -8.00 5.64
C VAL A 82 8.02 -7.36 4.54
N ARG A 83 7.38 -6.79 3.52
CA ARG A 83 8.07 -6.14 2.40
C ARG A 83 7.25 -5.03 1.79
N THR A 84 7.93 -3.94 1.40
CA THR A 84 7.38 -2.89 0.53
C THR A 84 8.28 -2.71 -0.68
N SER A 85 7.67 -2.41 -1.83
CA SER A 85 8.37 -1.92 -3.02
C SER A 85 7.80 -0.55 -3.35
N CYS A 86 8.67 0.43 -3.47
CA CYS A 86 8.29 1.84 -3.63
C CYS A 86 8.83 2.37 -4.95
N TYR A 87 7.95 3.00 -5.72
CA TYR A 87 8.25 3.51 -7.06
C TYR A 87 8.07 5.03 -7.01
N LEU A 88 9.15 5.78 -7.22
CA LEU A 88 9.15 7.24 -7.20
C LEU A 88 9.30 7.77 -8.62
N ARG A 89 8.45 8.71 -9.03
CA ARG A 89 8.56 9.31 -10.36
C ARG A 89 9.87 10.05 -10.55
N ASP A 90 10.33 10.78 -9.54
CA ASP A 90 11.59 11.52 -9.55
C ASP A 90 12.37 11.25 -8.27
N ILE A 91 13.13 10.16 -8.27
CA ILE A 91 13.81 9.69 -7.07
C ILE A 91 14.92 10.66 -6.61
N GLU A 92 15.58 11.32 -7.53
CA GLU A 92 16.62 12.28 -7.17
C GLU A 92 16.06 13.48 -6.42
N ARG A 93 14.88 13.96 -6.85
CA ARG A 93 14.21 15.08 -6.20
C ARG A 93 13.57 14.68 -4.86
N ASP A 94 12.94 13.50 -4.80
CA ASP A 94 11.99 13.17 -3.73
C ASP A 94 12.52 12.16 -2.71
N TYR A 95 13.71 11.58 -2.92
CA TYR A 95 14.20 10.47 -2.06
C TYR A 95 14.37 10.87 -0.60
N ALA A 96 14.90 12.06 -0.34
CA ALA A 96 15.07 12.54 1.03
C ALA A 96 13.72 12.74 1.74
N ALA A 97 12.75 13.36 1.05
CA ALA A 97 11.39 13.53 1.56
C ALA A 97 10.70 12.17 1.80
N PHE A 98 10.88 11.24 0.87
CA PHE A 98 10.36 9.88 1.02
C PHE A 98 10.89 9.19 2.28
N ASN A 99 12.19 9.25 2.53
CA ASN A 99 12.78 8.65 3.72
C ASN A 99 12.25 9.28 5.02
N GLU A 100 12.08 10.59 5.05
CA GLU A 100 11.52 11.29 6.21
C GLU A 100 10.07 10.87 6.46
N GLU A 101 9.23 10.85 5.45
CA GLU A 101 7.83 10.44 5.55
C GLU A 101 7.71 8.97 5.98
N ARG A 102 8.51 8.08 5.41
CA ARG A 102 8.52 6.67 5.77
C ARG A 102 8.98 6.44 7.21
N THR A 103 10.08 7.07 7.61
CA THR A 103 10.61 6.96 8.97
C THR A 103 9.59 7.42 9.99
N ASP A 104 8.95 8.56 9.75
CA ASP A 104 7.91 9.09 10.64
C ASP A 104 6.71 8.15 10.73
N PHE A 105 6.21 7.69 9.59
CA PHE A 105 5.07 6.77 9.55
C PHE A 105 5.38 5.44 10.25
N PHE A 106 6.51 4.81 9.95
CA PHE A 106 6.87 3.53 10.56
C PHE A 106 7.13 3.66 12.06
N ARG A 107 7.66 4.80 12.51
CA ARG A 107 7.84 5.06 13.93
C ARG A 107 6.49 5.18 14.63
N ARG A 108 5.53 5.89 14.04
CA ARG A 108 4.16 5.99 14.59
C ARG A 108 3.45 4.64 14.62
N GLN A 109 3.74 3.75 13.68
CA GLN A 109 3.21 2.39 13.66
C GLN A 109 3.94 1.46 14.64
N GLY A 110 5.05 1.88 15.22
CA GLY A 110 5.81 1.09 16.19
C GLY A 110 6.48 -0.13 15.59
N LEU A 111 6.97 -0.04 14.35
CA LEU A 111 7.52 -1.20 13.64
C LEU A 111 8.93 -1.54 14.14
N ASN A 112 9.10 -2.77 14.61
CA ASN A 112 10.38 -3.38 14.95
C ASN A 112 10.25 -4.91 14.87
N PRO A 113 10.90 -5.60 13.93
CA PRO A 113 11.83 -5.03 12.92
C PRO A 113 11.10 -4.22 11.84
N LEU A 114 11.87 -3.46 11.08
CA LEU A 114 11.37 -2.75 9.91
C LEU A 114 11.16 -3.73 8.75
N PRO A 115 10.19 -3.48 7.85
CA PRO A 115 10.01 -4.31 6.65
C PRO A 115 11.22 -4.28 5.72
N ALA A 116 11.40 -5.34 4.95
CA ALA A 116 12.30 -5.32 3.81
C ALA A 116 11.76 -4.33 2.76
N SER A 117 12.65 -3.66 2.02
CA SER A 117 12.25 -2.61 1.09
C SER A 117 13.15 -2.53 -0.13
N THR A 118 12.54 -2.18 -1.26
CA THR A 118 13.24 -1.73 -2.47
C THR A 118 12.57 -0.45 -2.93
N GLY A 119 13.37 0.57 -3.25
CA GLY A 119 12.89 1.83 -3.82
C GLY A 119 13.59 2.11 -5.14
N ILE A 120 12.83 2.38 -6.19
CA ILE A 120 13.35 2.68 -7.53
C ILE A 120 12.57 3.83 -8.16
N GLN A 121 13.18 4.45 -9.17
CA GLN A 121 12.47 5.40 -10.03
C GLN A 121 11.70 4.66 -11.11
N ALA A 122 10.47 5.10 -11.36
CA ALA A 122 9.65 4.53 -12.41
C ALA A 122 8.67 5.58 -12.97
N ILE A 123 8.33 5.42 -14.25
CA ILE A 123 7.21 6.13 -14.84
C ILE A 123 5.93 5.43 -14.39
N LEU A 124 5.05 6.17 -13.72
CA LEU A 124 3.82 5.64 -13.15
C LEU A 124 2.66 5.74 -14.17
N CYS A 125 1.60 4.96 -13.93
CA CYS A 125 0.49 4.83 -14.89
C CYS A 125 -0.32 6.12 -15.10
N ARG A 126 -0.25 7.08 -14.17
CA ARG A 126 -0.87 8.40 -14.32
C ARG A 126 0.20 9.47 -14.21
N PRO A 127 0.16 10.53 -15.07
CA PRO A 127 1.22 11.54 -15.07
C PRO A 127 1.31 12.38 -13.80
N ASP A 128 0.25 12.45 -13.01
CA ASP A 128 0.18 13.22 -11.76
C ASP A 128 0.50 12.41 -10.51
N LEU A 129 0.78 11.11 -10.63
CA LEU A 129 1.27 10.30 -9.51
C LEU A 129 2.79 10.47 -9.36
N LEU A 130 3.20 10.79 -8.14
CA LEU A 130 4.61 11.00 -7.79
C LEU A 130 5.21 9.79 -7.08
N ILE A 131 4.36 8.92 -6.52
CA ILE A 131 4.76 7.72 -5.79
C ILE A 131 3.69 6.64 -5.95
N GLU A 132 4.15 5.38 -5.94
CA GLU A 132 3.32 4.19 -5.87
C GLU A 132 4.03 3.17 -4.99
N MET A 133 3.25 2.39 -4.23
CA MET A 133 3.80 1.35 -3.37
C MET A 133 3.02 0.07 -3.51
N GLU A 134 3.71 -1.05 -3.45
CA GLU A 134 3.13 -2.38 -3.25
C GLU A 134 3.68 -2.98 -1.96
N ALA A 135 2.95 -3.90 -1.36
CA ALA A 135 3.34 -4.47 -0.08
C ALA A 135 2.92 -5.93 0.03
N ILE A 136 3.65 -6.65 0.88
CA ILE A 136 3.32 -8.02 1.27
C ILE A 136 3.19 -8.05 2.79
N ALA A 137 2.07 -8.58 3.28
CA ALA A 137 1.86 -8.85 4.70
C ALA A 137 1.74 -10.35 4.93
N MET A 138 2.20 -10.82 6.08
CA MET A 138 2.07 -12.21 6.50
C MET A 138 1.73 -12.23 7.98
N PHE A 139 0.73 -13.02 8.36
CA PHE A 139 0.36 -13.18 9.75
C PHE A 139 -0.42 -14.47 9.99
N ILE A 140 -0.46 -14.89 11.23
CA ILE A 140 -1.34 -15.98 11.67
C ILE A 140 -2.56 -15.32 12.28
N PRO A 141 -3.77 -15.53 11.70
CA PRO A 141 -4.98 -14.91 12.23
C PRO A 141 -5.23 -15.33 13.66
N SER A 142 -5.75 -14.39 14.47
CA SER A 142 -6.23 -14.73 15.81
C SER A 142 -7.36 -15.73 15.67
N LYS A 143 -7.38 -16.77 16.54
CA LYS A 143 -8.55 -17.63 16.65
C LYS A 143 -9.66 -16.77 17.26
N GLU A 144 -10.79 -16.69 16.56
CA GLU A 144 -12.01 -16.19 17.20
C GLU A 144 -12.39 -17.19 18.32
N GLU A 145 -12.53 -16.67 19.52
CA GLU A 145 -13.06 -17.46 20.65
C GLU A 145 -14.59 -17.60 20.55
#